data_0ff2d53b88349964274ac60b941d81a3
#
_entry.id   0ff2d53b88349964274ac60b941d81a3
#
_cell.length_a   1.000
_cell.length_b   1.000
_cell.length_c   1.000
_cell.angle_alpha   90.00
_cell.angle_beta   90.00
_cell.angle_gamma   90.00
#
_symmetry.space_group_name_H-M   'P 1'
#
loop_
_entity.id
_entity.type
_entity.pdbx_description
1 polymer ?
#
loop_
_entity_poly.entity_id
_entity_poly.type
_entity_poly.pdbx_seq_one_letter_code
_entity_poly.pdbx_strand_id
1 'polypeptide(L)'
;DEKDLISFGLANEQGYLTNAGALVVDESPIRWSRLFCTRWNGLNKSGGTIDAFDDAEYSGSVLSLIDNGEAFIKRNAKLMWRKTANSREEMPEYVERSYHEALVNALAHRDYLVNGSEVHIDIYDDRMEIYSPGGMPDGSIIQDRDPLTVPSTRRNPVLADIFNRLGYMERKGSGFGKIIGGYEFQNNYDESKKPSFRSDWYQFTVVMPNLNYNVPQDITKKKESNPLEIQILNMIKKITKSVQKKWK
;
A
#
# COMPACT_ATOMS: atom_id res chain seq x y z
N ASP A 1 -12.88 28.94 -15.01
CA ASP A 1 -12.71 29.58 -16.33
C ASP A 1 -11.21 29.55 -16.73
N GLU A 2 -10.84 30.09 -17.89
CA GLU A 2 -9.45 30.08 -18.38
C GLU A 2 -8.51 30.85 -17.43
N LYS A 3 -8.97 31.95 -16.83
CA LYS A 3 -8.20 32.74 -15.86
C LYS A 3 -7.91 31.93 -14.59
N ASP A 4 -8.83 31.08 -14.17
CA ASP A 4 -8.60 30.18 -13.03
C ASP A 4 -7.52 29.16 -13.34
N LEU A 5 -7.54 28.57 -14.55
CA LEU A 5 -6.50 27.62 -14.97
C LEU A 5 -5.12 28.27 -15.00
N ILE A 6 -5.03 29.50 -15.51
CA ILE A 6 -3.78 30.29 -15.52
C ILE A 6 -3.33 30.59 -14.08
N SER A 7 -4.25 31.05 -13.22
CA SER A 7 -3.94 31.40 -11.83
C SER A 7 -3.47 30.21 -11.00
N PHE A 8 -3.93 29.00 -11.34
CA PHE A 8 -3.52 27.74 -10.70
C PHE A 8 -2.27 27.13 -11.33
N GLY A 9 -1.73 27.74 -12.38
CA GLY A 9 -0.56 27.22 -13.09
C GLY A 9 -0.86 25.97 -13.95
N LEU A 10 -2.13 25.72 -14.28
CA LEU A 10 -2.55 24.61 -15.13
C LEU A 10 -2.54 24.98 -16.62
N ALA A 11 -2.63 26.27 -16.94
CA ALA A 11 -2.43 26.80 -18.28
C ALA A 11 -1.47 28.00 -18.25
N ASN A 12 -0.88 28.32 -19.40
CA ASN A 12 -0.10 29.53 -19.58
C ASN A 12 -0.98 30.68 -20.12
N GLU A 13 -0.41 31.90 -20.25
CA GLU A 13 -1.11 33.09 -20.73
C GLU A 13 -1.63 32.97 -22.18
N GLN A 14 -1.10 32.01 -22.96
CA GLN A 14 -1.54 31.71 -24.32
C GLN A 14 -2.65 30.64 -24.35
N GLY A 15 -3.13 30.15 -23.20
CA GLY A 15 -4.17 29.12 -23.10
C GLY A 15 -3.70 27.69 -23.28
N TYR A 16 -2.38 27.44 -23.42
CA TYR A 16 -1.84 26.08 -23.49
C TYR A 16 -1.69 25.48 -22.10
N LEU A 17 -1.97 24.18 -21.98
CA LEU A 17 -1.75 23.44 -20.74
C LEU A 17 -0.27 23.43 -20.36
N THR A 18 0.00 23.64 -19.07
CA THR A 18 1.30 23.32 -18.48
C THR A 18 1.45 21.80 -18.30
N ASN A 19 2.65 21.31 -17.92
CA ASN A 19 2.82 19.90 -17.58
C ASN A 19 1.89 19.48 -16.43
N ALA A 20 1.68 20.33 -15.43
CA ALA A 20 0.74 20.07 -14.35
C ALA A 20 -0.71 20.03 -14.86
N GLY A 21 -1.10 20.95 -15.74
CA GLY A 21 -2.41 20.93 -16.39
C GLY A 21 -2.62 19.64 -17.20
N ALA A 22 -1.63 19.24 -17.99
CA ALA A 22 -1.66 18.02 -18.78
C ALA A 22 -1.78 16.74 -17.93
N LEU A 23 -1.32 16.74 -16.69
CA LEU A 23 -1.46 15.62 -15.75
C LEU A 23 -2.84 15.55 -15.08
N VAL A 24 -3.59 16.67 -15.05
CA VAL A 24 -4.87 16.76 -14.35
C VAL A 24 -6.07 16.56 -15.27
N VAL A 25 -5.91 16.78 -16.58
CA VAL A 25 -7.01 16.56 -17.56
C VAL A 25 -7.36 15.08 -17.67
N ASP A 26 -8.64 14.77 -17.93
CA ASP A 26 -9.16 13.40 -17.96
C ASP A 26 -8.41 12.51 -18.96
N GLU A 27 -8.14 13.01 -20.15
CA GLU A 27 -7.30 12.36 -21.15
C GLU A 27 -5.91 12.98 -21.14
N SER A 28 -5.08 12.59 -20.18
CA SER A 28 -3.72 13.13 -20.06
C SER A 28 -2.89 12.80 -21.30
N PRO A 29 -2.30 13.81 -21.97
CA PRO A 29 -1.37 13.58 -23.07
C PRO A 29 0.00 13.06 -22.58
N ILE A 30 0.24 13.02 -21.27
CA ILE A 30 1.46 12.52 -20.68
C ILE A 30 1.45 11.00 -20.72
N ARG A 31 2.14 10.41 -21.66
CA ARG A 31 2.17 8.96 -21.90
C ARG A 31 2.52 8.13 -20.66
N TRP A 32 3.35 8.68 -19.77
CA TRP A 32 3.82 8.02 -18.55
C TRP A 32 3.01 8.36 -17.31
N SER A 33 1.85 9.05 -17.47
CA SER A 33 0.87 9.20 -16.41
C SER A 33 0.10 7.89 -16.25
N ARG A 34 0.72 6.93 -15.59
CA ARG A 34 0.24 5.55 -15.41
C ARG A 34 0.45 5.06 -14.00
N LEU A 35 -0.38 4.11 -13.62
CA LEU A 35 -0.31 3.37 -12.37
C LEU A 35 -0.45 1.88 -12.66
N PHE A 36 0.54 1.09 -12.29
CA PHE A 36 0.52 -0.36 -12.36
C PHE A 36 0.23 -0.94 -10.99
N CYS A 37 -0.72 -1.86 -10.92
CA CYS A 37 -1.16 -2.45 -9.68
C CYS A 37 -1.15 -3.97 -9.82
N THR A 38 -0.47 -4.68 -8.93
CA THR A 38 -0.42 -6.14 -8.96
C THR A 38 -0.62 -6.73 -7.57
N ARG A 39 -1.48 -7.72 -7.45
CA ARG A 39 -1.63 -8.58 -6.27
C ARG A 39 -0.89 -9.88 -6.52
N TRP A 40 0.33 -9.95 -6.00
CA TRP A 40 1.21 -11.12 -6.17
C TRP A 40 0.73 -12.32 -5.36
N ASN A 41 1.07 -13.51 -5.84
CA ASN A 41 0.89 -14.75 -5.12
C ASN A 41 2.13 -15.05 -4.27
N GLY A 42 2.04 -14.80 -2.96
CA GLY A 42 3.15 -15.04 -2.03
C GLY A 42 3.94 -13.79 -1.64
N LEU A 43 5.22 -13.97 -1.33
CA LEU A 43 6.07 -12.92 -0.75
C LEU A 43 6.95 -12.19 -1.77
N ASN A 44 7.00 -12.67 -3.02
CA ASN A 44 7.88 -12.16 -4.08
C ASN A 44 7.17 -12.14 -5.43
N LYS A 45 7.72 -11.40 -6.40
CA LYS A 45 7.21 -11.29 -7.78
C LYS A 45 7.32 -12.58 -8.60
N SER A 46 8.00 -13.61 -8.09
CA SER A 46 8.23 -14.88 -8.77
C SER A 46 7.98 -16.04 -7.80
N GLY A 47 6.75 -16.28 -7.42
CA GLY A 47 6.39 -17.15 -6.30
C GLY A 47 5.84 -18.54 -6.67
N GLY A 48 6.02 -19.08 -7.88
CA GLY A 48 5.53 -20.42 -8.17
C GLY A 48 4.89 -20.58 -9.54
N THR A 49 3.86 -21.45 -9.64
CA THR A 49 3.14 -21.73 -10.90
C THR A 49 2.13 -20.64 -11.26
N ILE A 50 1.67 -19.87 -10.26
CA ILE A 50 0.76 -18.72 -10.43
C ILE A 50 1.48 -17.50 -9.88
N ASP A 51 1.72 -16.50 -10.72
CA ASP A 51 2.51 -15.32 -10.37
C ASP A 51 1.67 -14.27 -9.62
N ALA A 52 0.46 -13.99 -10.06
CA ALA A 52 -0.39 -12.97 -9.49
C ALA A 52 -1.87 -13.39 -9.42
N PHE A 53 -2.61 -12.82 -8.48
CA PHE A 53 -4.06 -13.02 -8.33
C PHE A 53 -4.89 -11.97 -9.04
N ASP A 54 -4.35 -10.75 -9.17
CA ASP A 54 -5.00 -9.62 -9.82
C ASP A 54 -3.94 -8.68 -10.39
N ASP A 55 -4.22 -8.09 -11.53
CA ASP A 55 -3.33 -7.17 -12.22
C ASP A 55 -4.16 -6.10 -12.95
N ALA A 56 -3.71 -4.86 -12.89
CA ALA A 56 -4.36 -3.75 -13.55
C ALA A 56 -3.37 -2.65 -13.92
N GLU A 57 -3.57 -2.08 -15.11
CA GLU A 57 -2.88 -0.89 -15.59
C GLU A 57 -3.89 0.24 -15.76
N TYR A 58 -3.62 1.39 -15.16
CA TYR A 58 -4.42 2.59 -15.28
C TYR A 58 -3.61 3.71 -15.91
N SER A 59 -4.26 4.52 -16.74
CA SER A 59 -3.66 5.69 -17.40
C SER A 59 -4.64 6.86 -17.38
N GLY A 60 -4.14 8.08 -17.53
CA GLY A 60 -4.95 9.29 -17.60
C GLY A 60 -4.63 10.32 -16.54
N SER A 61 -5.65 10.99 -16.04
CA SER A 61 -5.54 12.01 -15.00
C SER A 61 -4.94 11.44 -13.71
N VAL A 62 -4.03 12.17 -13.09
CA VAL A 62 -3.49 11.79 -11.76
C VAL A 62 -4.59 11.65 -10.70
N LEU A 63 -5.72 12.35 -10.84
CA LEU A 63 -6.87 12.21 -9.95
C LEU A 63 -7.53 10.84 -10.14
N SER A 64 -7.79 10.46 -11.39
CA SER A 64 -8.32 9.12 -11.72
C SER A 64 -7.36 8.01 -11.29
N LEU A 65 -6.03 8.23 -11.34
CA LEU A 65 -5.05 7.27 -10.88
C LEU A 65 -5.13 7.06 -9.36
N ILE A 66 -5.41 8.10 -8.56
CA ILE A 66 -5.65 7.97 -7.12
C ILE A 66 -6.88 7.08 -6.88
N ASP A 67 -8.02 7.43 -7.48
CA ASP A 67 -9.28 6.71 -7.28
C ASP A 67 -9.17 5.22 -7.69
N ASN A 68 -8.54 4.97 -8.83
CA ASN A 68 -8.33 3.60 -9.34
C ASN A 68 -7.36 2.80 -8.47
N GLY A 69 -6.28 3.42 -8.00
CA GLY A 69 -5.31 2.77 -7.11
C GLY A 69 -5.94 2.39 -5.77
N GLU A 70 -6.75 3.27 -5.18
CA GLU A 70 -7.49 2.97 -3.95
C GLU A 70 -8.52 1.86 -4.17
N ALA A 71 -9.25 1.89 -5.28
CA ALA A 71 -10.20 0.84 -5.64
C ALA A 71 -9.49 -0.51 -5.81
N PHE A 72 -8.28 -0.52 -6.42
CA PHE A 72 -7.46 -1.72 -6.52
C PHE A 72 -7.05 -2.24 -5.14
N ILE A 73 -6.55 -1.38 -4.26
CA ILE A 73 -6.17 -1.77 -2.90
C ILE A 73 -7.37 -2.34 -2.15
N LYS A 74 -8.52 -1.65 -2.18
CA LYS A 74 -9.75 -2.07 -1.48
C LYS A 74 -10.25 -3.43 -1.92
N ARG A 75 -10.18 -3.78 -3.21
CA ARG A 75 -10.64 -5.09 -3.70
C ARG A 75 -9.64 -6.22 -3.42
N ASN A 76 -8.36 -5.90 -3.21
CA ASN A 76 -7.30 -6.88 -2.98
C ASN A 76 -6.86 -7.00 -1.51
N ALA A 77 -7.28 -6.07 -0.66
CA ALA A 77 -7.06 -6.10 0.78
C ALA A 77 -8.27 -6.69 1.51
N LYS A 78 -8.02 -7.47 2.55
CA LYS A 78 -9.08 -8.06 3.36
C LYS A 78 -9.38 -7.18 4.56
N LEU A 79 -10.66 -7.06 4.89
CA LEU A 79 -11.14 -6.50 6.14
C LEU A 79 -11.59 -7.65 7.04
N MET A 80 -10.78 -8.00 8.02
CA MET A 80 -11.16 -8.95 9.06
C MET A 80 -11.99 -8.23 10.12
N TRP A 81 -12.80 -8.98 10.86
CA TRP A 81 -13.55 -8.42 11.97
C TRP A 81 -13.82 -9.47 13.04
N ARG A 82 -13.98 -9.03 14.27
CA ARG A 82 -14.45 -9.86 15.37
C ARG A 82 -15.64 -9.20 16.07
N LYS A 83 -16.56 -10.03 16.56
CA LYS A 83 -17.68 -9.55 17.37
C LYS A 83 -17.21 -9.35 18.81
N THR A 84 -17.47 -8.18 19.37
CA THR A 84 -17.33 -7.89 20.79
C THR A 84 -18.70 -8.02 21.48
N ALA A 85 -18.78 -7.83 22.80
CA ALA A 85 -20.05 -7.93 23.52
C ALA A 85 -21.12 -6.97 22.97
N ASN A 86 -20.72 -5.75 22.58
CA ASN A 86 -21.65 -4.68 22.21
C ASN A 86 -21.41 -4.09 20.82
N SER A 87 -20.38 -4.54 20.09
CA SER A 87 -19.99 -3.95 18.80
C SER A 87 -19.27 -4.96 17.91
N ARG A 88 -18.88 -4.47 16.74
CA ARG A 88 -17.96 -5.14 15.79
C ARG A 88 -16.64 -4.37 15.78
N GLU A 89 -15.55 -5.06 15.95
CA GLU A 89 -14.20 -4.52 15.80
C GLU A 89 -13.65 -4.94 14.45
N GLU A 90 -13.25 -3.98 13.64
CA GLU A 90 -12.68 -4.19 12.33
C GLU A 90 -11.15 -4.18 12.40
N MET A 91 -10.51 -5.06 11.63
CA MET A 91 -9.08 -5.25 11.56
C MET A 91 -8.68 -5.28 10.08
N PRO A 92 -8.34 -4.13 9.49
CA PRO A 92 -7.91 -4.07 8.09
C PRO A 92 -6.52 -4.66 7.92
N GLU A 93 -6.22 -5.21 6.73
CA GLU A 93 -4.86 -5.59 6.35
C GLU A 93 -3.98 -4.35 6.16
N TYR A 94 -4.55 -3.29 5.59
CA TYR A 94 -3.90 -2.01 5.35
C TYR A 94 -4.80 -0.85 5.77
N VAL A 95 -4.23 0.19 6.35
CA VAL A 95 -4.97 1.34 6.87
C VAL A 95 -5.25 2.34 5.75
N GLU A 96 -6.54 2.64 5.51
CA GLU A 96 -6.98 3.48 4.40
C GLU A 96 -6.28 4.85 4.37
N ARG A 97 -6.25 5.55 5.50
CA ARG A 97 -5.57 6.85 5.61
C ARG A 97 -4.09 6.77 5.25
N SER A 98 -3.42 5.66 5.58
CA SER A 98 -1.98 5.49 5.34
C SER A 98 -1.69 5.22 3.88
N TYR A 99 -2.44 4.33 3.22
CA TYR A 99 -2.21 4.07 1.80
C TYR A 99 -2.71 5.22 0.90
N HIS A 100 -3.77 5.93 1.29
CA HIS A 100 -4.18 7.16 0.61
C HIS A 100 -3.03 8.18 0.58
N GLU A 101 -2.48 8.52 1.76
CA GLU A 101 -1.36 9.46 1.87
C GLU A 101 -0.13 8.99 1.07
N ALA A 102 0.18 7.69 1.12
CA ALA A 102 1.32 7.13 0.38
C ALA A 102 1.11 7.22 -1.14
N LEU A 103 -0.08 6.90 -1.65
CA LEU A 103 -0.39 6.96 -3.08
C LEU A 103 -0.42 8.39 -3.61
N VAL A 104 -1.06 9.30 -2.87
CA VAL A 104 -1.08 10.73 -3.23
C VAL A 104 0.34 11.30 -3.28
N ASN A 105 1.17 10.97 -2.28
CA ASN A 105 2.58 11.38 -2.27
C ASN A 105 3.38 10.76 -3.42
N ALA A 106 3.15 9.49 -3.75
CA ALA A 106 3.81 8.82 -4.87
C ALA A 106 3.54 9.53 -6.20
N LEU A 107 2.32 10.00 -6.43
CA LEU A 107 1.93 10.74 -7.63
C LEU A 107 2.36 12.22 -7.56
N ALA A 108 2.22 12.88 -6.40
CA ALA A 108 2.61 14.29 -6.22
C ALA A 108 4.12 14.51 -6.34
N HIS A 109 4.92 13.54 -5.90
CA HIS A 109 6.39 13.63 -5.86
C HIS A 109 7.09 12.81 -6.94
N ARG A 110 6.33 12.11 -7.82
CA ARG A 110 6.90 11.40 -8.96
C ARG A 110 7.81 12.33 -9.78
N ASP A 111 8.94 11.82 -10.21
CA ASP A 111 9.74 12.49 -11.22
C ASP A 111 9.17 12.21 -12.63
N TYR A 112 8.41 13.16 -13.15
CA TYR A 112 7.77 13.07 -14.47
C TYR A 112 8.74 13.23 -15.64
N LEU A 113 10.03 13.54 -15.38
CA LEU A 113 11.08 13.55 -16.39
C LEU A 113 11.66 12.14 -16.62
N VAL A 114 11.45 11.21 -15.70
CA VAL A 114 11.83 9.81 -15.87
C VAL A 114 10.84 9.13 -16.81
N ASN A 115 11.31 8.84 -18.03
CA ASN A 115 10.52 8.15 -19.04
C ASN A 115 10.67 6.64 -18.89
N GLY A 116 9.57 5.90 -19.11
CA GLY A 116 9.58 4.44 -19.10
C GLY A 116 9.59 3.81 -17.71
N SER A 117 9.17 4.57 -16.69
CA SER A 117 8.93 4.07 -15.34
C SER A 117 7.68 4.73 -14.76
N GLU A 118 6.82 3.96 -14.16
CA GLU A 118 5.50 4.35 -13.67
C GLU A 118 5.43 4.23 -12.15
N VAL A 119 4.32 4.69 -11.55
CA VAL A 119 4.01 4.41 -10.16
C VAL A 119 3.46 2.99 -10.08
N HIS A 120 3.89 2.23 -9.07
CA HIS A 120 3.44 0.85 -8.86
C HIS A 120 2.82 0.67 -7.48
N ILE A 121 1.77 -0.15 -7.42
CA ILE A 121 1.23 -0.73 -6.19
C ILE A 121 1.42 -2.24 -6.29
N ASP A 122 2.33 -2.76 -5.48
CA ASP A 122 2.62 -4.19 -5.38
C ASP A 122 2.07 -4.71 -4.04
N ILE A 123 1.07 -5.59 -4.05
CA ILE A 123 0.49 -6.20 -2.86
C ILE A 123 0.97 -7.65 -2.77
N TYR A 124 1.71 -7.98 -1.71
CA TYR A 124 2.16 -9.32 -1.34
C TYR A 124 1.33 -9.88 -0.19
N ASP A 125 1.60 -11.08 0.25
CA ASP A 125 0.87 -11.66 1.38
C ASP A 125 1.20 -10.95 2.70
N ASP A 126 2.46 -10.53 2.87
CA ASP A 126 2.99 -9.93 4.09
C ASP A 126 3.01 -8.40 4.09
N ARG A 127 2.92 -7.76 2.92
CA ARG A 127 3.06 -6.31 2.77
C ARG A 127 2.47 -5.77 1.48
N MET A 128 2.31 -4.46 1.45
CA MET A 128 2.10 -3.66 0.24
C MET A 128 3.26 -2.70 0.05
N GLU A 129 3.73 -2.54 -1.19
CA GLU A 129 4.73 -1.57 -1.57
C GLU A 129 4.13 -0.57 -2.56
N ILE A 130 4.31 0.74 -2.30
CA ILE A 130 3.98 1.80 -3.26
C ILE A 130 5.28 2.43 -3.71
N TYR A 131 5.62 2.21 -4.96
CA TYR A 131 6.82 2.67 -5.62
C TYR A 131 6.53 3.91 -6.47
N SER A 132 7.47 4.87 -6.47
CA SER A 132 7.43 6.04 -7.35
C SER A 132 8.80 6.33 -7.94
N PRO A 133 8.90 6.65 -9.26
CA PRO A 133 10.14 7.11 -9.88
C PRO A 133 10.61 8.45 -9.29
N GLY A 134 11.91 8.55 -9.03
CA GLY A 134 12.59 9.69 -8.44
C GLY A 134 12.81 9.52 -6.93
N GLY A 135 14.05 9.77 -6.49
CA GLY A 135 14.44 9.74 -5.08
C GLY A 135 13.88 10.91 -4.28
N MET A 136 14.46 11.20 -3.12
CA MET A 136 14.09 12.39 -2.33
C MET A 136 14.37 13.68 -3.12
N PRO A 137 13.46 14.68 -3.09
CA PRO A 137 13.64 15.92 -3.85
C PRO A 137 14.89 16.74 -3.47
N ASP A 138 15.37 16.56 -2.24
CA ASP A 138 16.60 17.19 -1.73
C ASP A 138 17.87 16.36 -1.94
N GLY A 139 17.75 15.20 -2.63
CA GLY A 139 18.86 14.28 -2.89
C GLY A 139 19.30 13.45 -1.68
N SER A 140 18.61 13.55 -0.54
CA SER A 140 18.91 12.72 0.63
C SER A 140 18.41 11.28 0.46
N ILE A 141 18.91 10.39 1.31
CA ILE A 141 18.44 9.01 1.44
C ILE A 141 17.56 8.92 2.68
N ILE A 142 16.32 8.45 2.54
CA ILE A 142 15.34 8.43 3.63
C ILE A 142 15.75 7.50 4.77
N GLN A 143 16.47 6.41 4.47
CA GLN A 143 16.93 5.45 5.46
C GLN A 143 17.95 6.03 6.44
N ASP A 144 18.62 7.14 6.06
CA ASP A 144 19.61 7.84 6.89
C ASP A 144 18.99 8.95 7.75
N ARG A 145 17.63 9.06 7.73
CA ARG A 145 16.90 10.15 8.40
C ARG A 145 15.77 9.61 9.26
N ASP A 146 15.37 10.38 10.26
CA ASP A 146 14.08 10.17 10.92
C ASP A 146 12.95 10.72 10.01
N PRO A 147 12.05 9.87 9.50
CA PRO A 147 10.96 10.31 8.62
C PRO A 147 10.08 11.41 9.22
N LEU A 148 9.96 11.45 10.55
CA LEU A 148 9.13 12.44 11.25
C LEU A 148 9.73 13.85 11.25
N THR A 149 11.04 13.96 10.96
CA THR A 149 11.76 15.24 10.95
C THR A 149 12.08 15.74 9.54
N VAL A 150 11.70 14.99 8.49
CA VAL A 150 11.95 15.38 7.09
C VAL A 150 11.09 16.58 6.72
N PRO A 151 11.69 17.72 6.28
CA PRO A 151 10.93 18.86 5.84
C PRO A 151 10.18 18.56 4.53
N SER A 152 9.01 19.20 4.37
CA SER A 152 8.22 19.09 3.15
C SER A 152 8.88 19.81 1.99
N THR A 153 9.49 19.06 1.08
CA THR A 153 10.03 19.54 -0.20
C THR A 153 9.19 18.99 -1.34
N ARG A 154 8.59 19.86 -2.14
CA ARG A 154 7.68 19.45 -3.23
C ARG A 154 8.45 19.36 -4.53
N ARG A 155 8.47 18.19 -5.17
CA ARG A 155 9.03 18.01 -6.51
C ARG A 155 8.17 18.73 -7.57
N ASN A 156 6.84 18.59 -7.46
CA ASN A 156 5.87 19.16 -8.39
C ASN A 156 4.95 20.16 -7.63
N PRO A 157 5.39 21.42 -7.38
CA PRO A 157 4.68 22.33 -6.50
C PRO A 157 3.27 22.68 -6.98
N VAL A 158 3.07 22.86 -8.29
CA VAL A 158 1.73 23.15 -8.86
C VAL A 158 0.78 21.97 -8.63
N LEU A 159 1.24 20.75 -8.90
CA LEU A 159 0.43 19.55 -8.68
C LEU A 159 0.09 19.34 -7.19
N ALA A 160 1.06 19.53 -6.31
CA ALA A 160 0.84 19.48 -4.86
C ALA A 160 -0.16 20.55 -4.38
N ASP A 161 -0.15 21.75 -4.98
CA ASP A 161 -1.12 22.79 -4.68
C ASP A 161 -2.54 22.43 -5.12
N ILE A 162 -2.68 21.78 -6.29
CA ILE A 162 -3.97 21.25 -6.76
C ILE A 162 -4.48 20.16 -5.81
N PHE A 163 -3.66 19.18 -5.47
CA PHE A 163 -4.03 18.14 -4.53
C PHE A 163 -4.46 18.70 -3.17
N ASN A 164 -3.77 19.72 -2.67
CA ASN A 164 -4.18 20.40 -1.43
C ASN A 164 -5.54 21.09 -1.56
N ARG A 165 -5.81 21.81 -2.67
CA ARG A 165 -7.09 22.50 -2.91
C ARG A 165 -8.26 21.51 -3.04
N LEU A 166 -8.01 20.33 -3.63
CA LEU A 166 -8.98 19.26 -3.78
C LEU A 166 -9.13 18.41 -2.51
N GLY A 167 -8.33 18.66 -1.48
CA GLY A 167 -8.41 17.95 -0.20
C GLY A 167 -7.67 16.61 -0.14
N TYR A 168 -6.91 16.26 -1.18
CA TYR A 168 -6.14 15.00 -1.20
C TYR A 168 -4.92 15.04 -0.30
N MET A 169 -4.29 16.20 -0.08
CA MET A 169 -3.11 16.32 0.78
C MET A 169 -3.10 17.62 1.59
N GLU A 170 -2.33 17.63 2.68
CA GLU A 170 -2.07 18.82 3.49
C GLU A 170 -0.66 19.38 3.23
N ARG A 171 -0.49 20.70 3.44
CA ARG A 171 0.79 21.38 3.23
C ARG A 171 1.75 21.35 4.42
N LYS A 172 1.45 20.59 5.48
CA LYS A 172 2.14 20.70 6.78
C LYS A 172 3.38 19.80 6.94
N GLY A 173 3.77 19.04 5.90
CA GLY A 173 4.89 18.08 6.01
C GLY A 173 4.61 16.89 6.94
N SER A 174 3.35 16.55 7.13
CA SER A 174 2.89 15.50 8.06
C SER A 174 2.70 14.13 7.40
N GLY A 175 3.08 13.97 6.12
CA GLY A 175 2.79 12.77 5.33
C GLY A 175 3.32 11.48 5.95
N PHE A 176 4.61 11.44 6.28
CA PHE A 176 5.21 10.26 6.92
C PHE A 176 4.58 9.96 8.29
N GLY A 177 4.31 11.02 9.08
CA GLY A 177 3.65 10.87 10.38
C GLY A 177 2.22 10.33 10.26
N LYS A 178 1.47 10.69 9.21
CA LYS A 178 0.14 10.16 8.95
C LYS A 178 0.18 8.69 8.54
N ILE A 179 1.16 8.31 7.70
CA ILE A 179 1.33 6.91 7.28
C ILE A 179 1.65 6.04 8.48
N ILE A 180 2.61 6.43 9.32
CA ILE A 180 3.01 5.69 10.51
C ILE A 180 1.88 5.70 11.55
N GLY A 181 1.38 6.87 11.93
CA GLY A 181 0.37 7.02 12.98
C GLY A 181 -0.95 6.32 12.65
N GLY A 182 -1.31 6.20 11.36
CA GLY A 182 -2.46 5.41 10.96
C GLY A 182 -2.38 3.96 11.41
N TYR A 183 -1.19 3.37 11.34
CA TYR A 183 -0.92 1.99 11.77
C TYR A 183 -0.87 1.87 13.29
N GLU A 184 -0.20 2.80 13.99
CA GLU A 184 -0.04 2.77 15.44
C GLU A 184 -1.37 2.79 16.21
N PHE A 185 -2.45 3.32 15.60
CA PHE A 185 -3.79 3.32 16.18
C PHE A 185 -4.57 2.02 15.98
N GLN A 186 -4.02 1.03 15.26
CA GLN A 186 -4.73 -0.23 15.02
C GLN A 186 -4.53 -1.21 16.17
N ASN A 187 -5.61 -1.91 16.57
CA ASN A 187 -5.57 -2.87 17.68
C ASN A 187 -4.66 -4.09 17.42
N ASN A 188 -4.38 -4.40 16.16
CA ASN A 188 -3.52 -5.50 15.71
C ASN A 188 -2.12 -5.00 15.31
N TYR A 189 -1.77 -3.76 15.65
CA TYR A 189 -0.45 -3.20 15.44
C TYR A 189 0.55 -3.72 16.48
N ASP A 190 1.78 -3.95 16.05
CA ASP A 190 2.99 -4.07 16.86
C ASP A 190 4.17 -3.43 16.10
N GLU A 191 5.31 -3.22 16.76
CA GLU A 191 6.47 -2.53 16.17
C GLU A 191 7.01 -3.22 14.89
N SER A 192 6.80 -4.54 14.73
CA SER A 192 7.19 -5.26 13.51
C SER A 192 6.31 -4.89 12.30
N LYS A 193 5.16 -4.26 12.56
CA LYS A 193 4.18 -3.81 11.56
C LYS A 193 4.32 -2.32 11.23
N LYS A 194 5.35 -1.65 11.72
CA LYS A 194 5.58 -0.24 11.44
C LYS A 194 5.88 -0.03 9.96
N PRO A 195 5.17 0.89 9.27
CA PRO A 195 5.51 1.27 7.91
C PRO A 195 6.94 1.79 7.81
N SER A 196 7.61 1.44 6.71
CA SER A 196 8.97 1.86 6.44
C SER A 196 9.10 2.49 5.06
N PHE A 197 10.20 3.22 4.86
CA PHE A 197 10.46 3.97 3.65
C PHE A 197 11.84 3.62 3.12
N ARG A 198 11.96 3.49 1.78
CA ARG A 198 13.22 3.25 1.11
C ARG A 198 13.37 4.24 -0.04
N SER A 199 14.53 4.82 -0.18
CA SER A 199 14.85 5.64 -1.35
C SER A 199 16.27 5.39 -1.83
N ASP A 200 16.49 5.66 -3.10
CA ASP A 200 17.79 5.89 -3.70
C ASP A 200 17.70 7.10 -4.64
N TRP A 201 18.67 7.31 -5.51
CA TRP A 201 18.67 8.44 -6.45
C TRP A 201 17.54 8.39 -7.48
N TYR A 202 16.99 7.20 -7.75
CA TYR A 202 16.08 6.96 -8.86
C TYR A 202 14.65 6.63 -8.42
N GLN A 203 14.44 6.30 -7.16
CA GLN A 203 13.15 5.79 -6.70
C GLN A 203 12.88 6.10 -5.23
N PHE A 204 11.60 6.11 -4.91
CA PHE A 204 11.10 6.13 -3.54
C PHE A 204 10.04 5.04 -3.36
N THR A 205 10.10 4.29 -2.27
CA THR A 205 9.17 3.21 -1.96
C THR A 205 8.65 3.33 -0.54
N VAL A 206 7.34 3.31 -0.38
CA VAL A 206 6.67 3.13 0.90
C VAL A 206 6.35 1.65 1.08
N VAL A 207 6.76 1.07 2.19
CA VAL A 207 6.48 -0.33 2.55
C VAL A 207 5.51 -0.35 3.73
N MET A 208 4.34 -0.90 3.52
CA MET A 208 3.27 -1.04 4.50
C MET A 208 3.05 -2.52 4.82
N PRO A 209 3.45 -3.01 6.01
CA PRO A 209 3.19 -4.38 6.41
C PRO A 209 1.71 -4.71 6.46
N ASN A 210 1.34 -5.94 6.09
CA ASN A 210 0.00 -6.46 6.29
C ASN A 210 -0.22 -6.69 7.79
N LEU A 211 -1.14 -5.95 8.39
CA LEU A 211 -1.45 -6.02 9.82
C LEU A 211 -1.99 -7.40 10.23
N ASN A 212 -2.59 -8.13 9.29
CA ASN A 212 -3.18 -9.44 9.54
C ASN A 212 -2.28 -10.62 9.12
N TYR A 213 -1.07 -10.33 8.62
CA TYR A 213 -0.12 -11.38 8.29
C TYR A 213 0.46 -12.01 9.56
N ASN A 214 0.48 -13.34 9.62
CA ASN A 214 0.89 -14.12 10.80
C ASN A 214 0.03 -13.91 12.07
N VAL A 215 -1.05 -13.13 12.01
CA VAL A 215 -2.06 -13.25 13.05
C VAL A 215 -2.57 -14.69 12.99
N PRO A 216 -2.48 -15.48 14.06
CA PRO A 216 -3.06 -16.81 14.09
C PRO A 216 -4.53 -16.65 13.71
N GLN A 217 -4.89 -17.04 12.49
CA GLN A 217 -6.29 -17.25 12.21
C GLN A 217 -6.67 -18.31 13.24
N ASP A 218 -7.56 -17.97 14.15
CA ASP A 218 -8.26 -18.95 14.99
C ASP A 218 -9.12 -19.83 14.06
N ILE A 219 -8.43 -20.51 13.17
CA ILE A 219 -8.90 -21.70 12.52
C ILE A 219 -8.87 -22.74 13.63
N THR A 220 -9.99 -22.80 14.29
CA THR A 220 -10.23 -23.63 15.46
C THR A 220 -9.52 -23.11 16.73
N LYS A 221 -10.28 -22.56 17.71
CA LYS A 221 -10.04 -23.07 19.06
C LYS A 221 -9.46 -24.47 18.87
N LYS A 222 -8.19 -24.72 19.21
CA LYS A 222 -7.80 -26.08 19.54
C LYS A 222 -9.00 -26.59 20.31
N LYS A 223 -9.82 -27.46 19.71
CA LYS A 223 -10.67 -28.31 20.48
C LYS A 223 -9.68 -28.81 21.51
N GLU A 224 -9.80 -28.38 22.73
CA GLU A 224 -9.21 -29.12 23.83
C GLU A 224 -9.63 -30.53 23.50
N SER A 225 -8.70 -31.31 23.00
CA SER A 225 -8.98 -32.63 22.46
C SER A 225 -9.63 -33.31 23.64
N ASN A 226 -10.92 -33.61 23.51
CA ASN A 226 -11.72 -34.20 24.53
C ASN A 226 -10.85 -35.31 25.14
N PRO A 227 -10.68 -35.39 26.47
CA PRO A 227 -9.88 -36.40 27.11
C PRO A 227 -10.12 -37.81 26.52
N LEU A 228 -11.35 -38.03 26.05
CA LEU A 228 -11.75 -39.26 25.32
C LEU A 228 -11.08 -39.38 23.93
N GLU A 229 -10.93 -38.28 23.16
CA GLU A 229 -10.23 -38.29 21.86
C GLU A 229 -8.74 -38.59 22.03
N ILE A 230 -8.10 -38.05 23.07
CA ILE A 230 -6.71 -38.33 23.41
C ILE A 230 -6.55 -39.84 23.79
N GLN A 231 -7.49 -40.39 24.57
CA GLN A 231 -7.49 -41.79 24.92
C GLN A 231 -7.65 -42.69 23.69
N ILE A 232 -8.57 -42.37 22.77
CA ILE A 232 -8.81 -43.12 21.53
C ILE A 232 -7.57 -43.06 20.64
N LEU A 233 -6.94 -41.90 20.44
CA LEU A 233 -5.71 -41.74 19.65
C LEU A 233 -4.54 -42.56 20.25
N ASN A 234 -4.43 -42.58 21.56
CA ASN A 234 -3.41 -43.36 22.26
C ASN A 234 -3.66 -44.87 22.16
N MET A 235 -4.92 -45.32 22.19
CA MET A 235 -5.31 -46.71 21.93
C MET A 235 -4.98 -47.13 20.49
N ILE A 236 -5.33 -46.30 19.50
CA ILE A 236 -5.02 -46.55 18.08
C ILE A 236 -3.51 -46.71 17.88
N LYS A 237 -2.69 -45.77 18.44
CA LYS A 237 -1.23 -45.86 18.37
C LYS A 237 -0.66 -47.13 19.03
N LYS A 238 -1.24 -47.59 20.13
CA LYS A 238 -0.85 -48.86 20.78
C LYS A 238 -1.17 -50.07 19.92
N ILE A 239 -2.36 -50.14 19.33
CA ILE A 239 -2.80 -51.23 18.44
C ILE A 239 -1.91 -51.26 17.20
N THR A 240 -1.65 -50.12 16.55
CA THR A 240 -0.79 -50.06 15.36
C THR A 240 0.63 -50.54 15.65
N LYS A 241 1.21 -50.18 16.81
CA LYS A 241 2.53 -50.65 17.23
C LYS A 241 2.53 -52.17 17.54
N SER A 242 1.46 -52.71 18.08
CA SER A 242 1.36 -54.17 18.38
C SER A 242 1.18 -54.99 17.09
N VAL A 243 0.45 -54.50 16.11
CA VAL A 243 0.29 -55.13 14.80
C VAL A 243 1.62 -55.12 14.03
N GLN A 244 2.34 -54.01 14.02
CA GLN A 244 3.67 -53.97 13.38
C GLN A 244 4.73 -54.88 14.03
N LYS A 245 4.60 -55.19 15.33
CA LYS A 245 5.46 -56.16 15.99
C LYS A 245 5.13 -57.63 15.68
N LYS A 246 3.92 -57.94 15.20
CA LYS A 246 3.49 -59.28 14.83
C LYS A 246 3.87 -59.69 13.39
N TRP A 247 4.31 -58.72 12.58
CA TRP A 247 4.67 -58.93 11.17
C TRP A 247 6.19 -58.77 10.93
N LYS A 248 6.99 -58.72 12.00
CA LYS A 248 8.45 -58.93 12.01
C LYS A 248 8.78 -60.23 12.73
#